data_3891b2ccf1a3384ed744ea6005d8dbdc
#
_entry.id   3891b2ccf1a3384ed744ea6005d8dbdc
#
_cell.length_a   1.000
_cell.length_b   1.000
_cell.length_c   1.000
_cell.angle_alpha   90.00
_cell.angle_beta   90.00
_cell.angle_gamma   90.00
#
_symmetry.space_group_name_H-M   'P 1'
#
loop_
_entity.id
_entity.type
_entity.pdbx_description
1 polymer ?
#
loop_
_entity_poly.entity_id
_entity_poly.type
_entity_poly.pdbx_seq_one_letter_code
_entity_poly.pdbx_strand_id
1 'polypeptide(L)'
;SHRINGGEKMDKKTIRKIGILTSGGDAPGMNAAVRAAVRTAIGFDMEVIGIKRGYNGLIHGDFIALDAGAVGDMIQRGGTFLYTARCMEFMEEAGQKKAFEMAKKHGIEGIVVIGGDGSFRGAEKLSAMGLPTVGIPGTIDNDIVCTEYTIGYDTACNIGMEAIDRLRDTAQSHEKCSLIEVMGRK
;
A
#
# COMPACT_ATOMS: atom_id res chain seq x y z
N SER A 1 -43.37 -18.22 23.13
CA SER A 1 -43.21 -18.41 21.68
C SER A 1 -43.19 -17.04 20.99
N HIS A 2 -42.04 -16.38 20.98
CA HIS A 2 -41.84 -15.16 20.21
C HIS A 2 -40.85 -15.49 19.11
N ARG A 3 -41.35 -15.64 17.90
CA ARG A 3 -40.54 -15.67 16.66
C ARG A 3 -40.06 -14.25 16.38
N ILE A 4 -38.78 -14.02 16.45
CA ILE A 4 -38.14 -12.81 15.88
C ILE A 4 -37.99 -13.07 14.39
N ASN A 5 -38.90 -12.50 13.60
CA ASN A 5 -38.81 -12.45 12.16
C ASN A 5 -37.98 -11.24 11.74
N GLY A 6 -37.19 -11.40 10.66
CA GLY A 6 -36.73 -10.33 9.80
C GLY A 6 -35.27 -9.95 9.96
N GLY A 7 -34.35 -10.90 9.73
CA GLY A 7 -33.04 -10.52 9.26
C GLY A 7 -33.16 -10.09 7.79
N GLU A 8 -33.13 -8.78 7.53
CA GLU A 8 -32.88 -8.28 6.17
C GLU A 8 -31.56 -8.90 5.69
N LYS A 9 -31.65 -9.78 4.70
CA LYS A 9 -30.49 -10.18 3.91
C LYS A 9 -30.02 -8.93 3.18
N MET A 10 -29.02 -8.25 3.76
CA MET A 10 -28.21 -7.33 2.99
C MET A 10 -27.65 -8.13 1.81
N ASP A 11 -28.09 -7.82 0.60
CA ASP A 11 -27.47 -8.32 -0.62
C ASP A 11 -26.01 -7.91 -0.59
N LYS A 12 -25.13 -8.83 -0.18
CA LYS A 12 -23.68 -8.62 -0.19
C LYS A 12 -23.29 -8.53 -1.66
N LYS A 13 -23.20 -7.30 -2.17
CA LYS A 13 -22.65 -7.04 -3.49
C LYS A 13 -21.24 -7.68 -3.53
N THR A 14 -21.10 -8.75 -4.28
CA THR A 14 -19.83 -9.45 -4.42
C THR A 14 -18.90 -8.60 -5.26
N ILE A 15 -17.80 -8.14 -4.67
CA ILE A 15 -16.74 -7.39 -5.38
C ILE A 15 -16.03 -8.37 -6.32
N ARG A 16 -15.95 -8.02 -7.61
CA ARG A 16 -15.32 -8.84 -8.66
C ARG A 16 -14.03 -8.27 -9.19
N LYS A 17 -13.81 -6.97 -9.03
CA LYS A 17 -12.63 -6.27 -9.54
C LYS A 17 -12.09 -5.29 -8.53
N ILE A 18 -10.81 -5.44 -8.18
CA ILE A 18 -10.14 -4.57 -7.23
C ILE A 18 -8.93 -3.88 -7.85
N GLY A 19 -8.66 -2.66 -7.37
CA GLY A 19 -7.40 -1.96 -7.58
C GLY A 19 -6.44 -2.18 -6.42
N ILE A 20 -5.15 -2.26 -6.71
CA ILE A 20 -4.10 -2.28 -5.68
C ILE A 20 -3.12 -1.16 -5.99
N LEU A 21 -2.82 -0.33 -5.01
CA LEU A 21 -1.80 0.72 -5.12
C LEU A 21 -0.87 0.73 -3.92
N THR A 22 0.35 1.21 -4.17
CA THR A 22 1.30 1.60 -3.14
C THR A 22 1.42 3.12 -3.13
N SER A 23 1.45 3.73 -1.95
CA SER A 23 1.45 5.20 -1.80
C SER A 23 2.32 5.64 -0.63
N GLY A 24 2.88 6.83 -0.73
CA GLY A 24 3.84 7.35 0.25
C GLY A 24 5.27 6.95 -0.06
N GLY A 25 6.14 6.85 0.96
CA GLY A 25 7.48 6.27 0.83
C GLY A 25 7.40 4.76 0.62
N ASP A 26 8.37 4.19 -0.08
CA ASP A 26 8.48 2.74 -0.15
C ASP A 26 9.00 2.16 1.17
N ALA A 27 8.67 0.90 1.42
CA ALA A 27 9.14 0.16 2.58
C ALA A 27 9.49 -1.28 2.18
N PRO A 28 10.47 -1.90 2.83
CA PRO A 28 10.75 -3.32 2.63
C PRO A 28 9.49 -4.15 2.87
N GLY A 29 9.18 -5.07 1.95
CA GLY A 29 7.99 -5.93 2.05
C GLY A 29 6.74 -5.39 1.33
N MET A 30 6.74 -4.20 0.76
CA MET A 30 5.61 -3.71 -0.05
C MET A 30 5.29 -4.63 -1.23
N ASN A 31 6.30 -5.12 -1.95
CA ASN A 31 6.11 -6.07 -3.04
C ASN A 31 5.51 -7.39 -2.56
N ALA A 32 5.93 -7.89 -1.39
CA ALA A 32 5.36 -9.08 -0.78
C ALA A 32 3.88 -8.87 -0.42
N ALA A 33 3.52 -7.70 0.11
CA ALA A 33 2.14 -7.33 0.41
C ALA A 33 1.27 -7.24 -0.85
N VAL A 34 1.77 -6.60 -1.92
CA VAL A 34 1.08 -6.57 -3.22
C VAL A 34 0.87 -7.99 -3.74
N ARG A 35 1.91 -8.83 -3.75
CA ARG A 35 1.81 -10.22 -4.17
C ARG A 35 0.76 -10.99 -3.36
N ALA A 36 0.76 -10.86 -2.04
CA ALA A 36 -0.20 -11.52 -1.17
C ALA A 36 -1.64 -11.10 -1.50
N ALA A 37 -1.88 -9.79 -1.65
CA ALA A 37 -3.19 -9.25 -2.00
C ALA A 37 -3.67 -9.75 -3.38
N VAL A 38 -2.79 -9.73 -4.41
CA VAL A 38 -3.10 -10.21 -5.75
C VAL A 38 -3.45 -11.70 -5.73
N ARG A 39 -2.61 -12.53 -5.14
CA ARG A 39 -2.85 -13.98 -5.13
C ARG A 39 -4.09 -14.37 -4.33
N THR A 40 -4.37 -13.68 -3.23
CA THR A 40 -5.60 -13.88 -2.46
C THR A 40 -6.82 -13.50 -3.28
N ALA A 41 -6.80 -12.33 -3.95
CA ALA A 41 -7.91 -11.89 -4.78
C ALA A 41 -8.20 -12.87 -5.94
N ILE A 42 -7.16 -13.37 -6.61
CA ILE A 42 -7.28 -14.39 -7.65
C ILE A 42 -7.92 -15.68 -7.07
N GLY A 43 -7.55 -16.07 -5.85
CA GLY A 43 -8.15 -17.22 -5.16
C GLY A 43 -9.66 -17.07 -4.86
N PHE A 44 -10.17 -15.84 -4.91
CA PHE A 44 -11.59 -15.48 -4.83
C PHE A 44 -12.21 -15.12 -6.19
N ASP A 45 -11.59 -15.52 -7.29
CA ASP A 45 -12.04 -15.23 -8.66
C ASP A 45 -12.22 -13.72 -8.96
N MET A 46 -11.42 -12.87 -8.32
CA MET A 46 -11.43 -11.43 -8.56
C MET A 46 -10.42 -11.04 -9.63
N GLU A 47 -10.80 -10.10 -10.49
CA GLU A 47 -9.88 -9.39 -11.38
C GLU A 47 -9.08 -8.35 -10.58
N VAL A 48 -7.77 -8.27 -10.81
CA VAL A 48 -6.89 -7.37 -10.09
C VAL A 48 -6.19 -6.40 -11.02
N ILE A 49 -6.29 -5.11 -10.71
CA ILE A 49 -5.63 -4.02 -11.41
C ILE A 49 -4.57 -3.39 -10.50
N GLY A 50 -3.32 -3.39 -10.95
CA GLY A 50 -2.27 -2.60 -10.33
C GLY A 50 -2.36 -1.15 -10.77
N ILE A 51 -2.35 -0.24 -9.81
CA ILE A 51 -2.39 1.20 -10.05
C ILE A 51 -0.98 1.74 -9.80
N LYS A 52 -0.30 2.18 -10.85
CA LYS A 52 1.06 2.69 -10.75
C LYS A 52 1.09 4.09 -10.18
N ARG A 53 2.15 4.43 -9.46
CA ARG A 53 2.38 5.77 -8.88
C ARG A 53 1.27 6.23 -7.93
N GLY A 54 0.66 5.28 -7.20
CA GLY A 54 -0.33 5.56 -6.18
C GLY A 54 -1.54 6.34 -6.69
N TYR A 55 -1.96 7.36 -5.95
CA TYR A 55 -3.12 8.18 -6.32
C TYR A 55 -2.94 8.97 -7.62
N ASN A 56 -1.69 9.28 -8.00
CA ASN A 56 -1.42 9.93 -9.29
C ASN A 56 -1.87 9.03 -10.44
N GLY A 57 -1.47 7.76 -10.41
CA GLY A 57 -1.89 6.81 -11.43
C GLY A 57 -3.40 6.53 -11.41
N LEU A 58 -4.03 6.59 -10.24
CA LEU A 58 -5.48 6.44 -10.13
C LEU A 58 -6.22 7.59 -10.85
N ILE A 59 -5.75 8.83 -10.72
CA ILE A 59 -6.32 10.00 -11.43
C ILE A 59 -6.14 9.88 -12.94
N HIS A 60 -4.97 9.43 -13.39
CA HIS A 60 -4.59 9.46 -14.81
C HIS A 60 -4.85 8.13 -15.54
N GLY A 61 -5.29 7.09 -14.83
CA GLY A 61 -5.57 5.77 -15.42
C GLY A 61 -4.30 4.97 -15.77
N ASP A 62 -3.20 5.15 -15.01
CA ASP A 62 -1.96 4.38 -15.20
C ASP A 62 -2.10 2.99 -14.57
N PHE A 63 -2.75 2.10 -15.28
CA PHE A 63 -3.18 0.79 -14.82
C PHE A 63 -2.46 -0.34 -15.53
N ILE A 64 -2.23 -1.43 -14.79
CA ILE A 64 -1.74 -2.71 -15.32
C ILE A 64 -2.62 -3.85 -14.80
N ALA A 65 -2.89 -4.84 -15.63
CA ALA A 65 -3.51 -6.07 -15.16
C ALA A 65 -2.50 -6.86 -14.31
N LEU A 66 -2.96 -7.40 -13.19
CA LEU A 66 -2.13 -8.22 -12.30
C LEU A 66 -2.69 -9.65 -12.24
N ASP A 67 -1.93 -10.56 -12.79
CA ASP A 67 -2.15 -12.00 -12.65
C ASP A 67 -1.11 -12.65 -11.71
N ALA A 68 -1.18 -13.95 -11.56
CA ALA A 68 -0.24 -14.70 -10.74
C ALA A 68 1.20 -14.63 -11.24
N GLY A 69 1.41 -14.49 -12.56
CA GLY A 69 2.72 -14.36 -13.18
C GLY A 69 3.32 -12.97 -12.96
N ALA A 70 2.50 -11.91 -13.09
CA ALA A 70 2.93 -10.53 -12.89
C ALA A 70 3.51 -10.26 -11.48
N VAL A 71 3.10 -11.03 -10.49
CA VAL A 71 3.59 -10.97 -9.12
C VAL A 71 4.53 -12.12 -8.75
N GLY A 72 5.05 -12.81 -9.76
CA GLY A 72 6.08 -13.84 -9.58
C GLY A 72 7.39 -13.23 -9.13
N ASP A 73 8.19 -14.00 -8.39
CA ASP A 73 9.59 -13.68 -8.06
C ASP A 73 9.83 -12.26 -7.50
N MET A 74 8.93 -11.77 -6.64
CA MET A 74 9.04 -10.42 -6.07
C MET A 74 9.01 -10.34 -4.54
N ILE A 75 8.81 -11.45 -3.84
CA ILE A 75 8.74 -11.45 -2.36
C ILE A 75 10.03 -10.87 -1.75
N GLN A 76 11.18 -11.22 -2.31
CA GLN A 76 12.50 -10.82 -1.84
C GLN A 76 12.94 -9.44 -2.33
N ARG A 77 12.18 -8.80 -3.22
CA ARG A 77 12.57 -7.51 -3.80
C ARG A 77 12.07 -6.37 -2.92
N GLY A 78 12.98 -5.47 -2.55
CA GLY A 78 12.66 -4.21 -1.88
C GLY A 78 11.97 -3.21 -2.81
N GLY A 79 11.62 -2.05 -2.27
CA GLY A 79 10.88 -1.03 -3.01
C GLY A 79 9.45 -1.45 -3.34
N THR A 80 8.89 -0.84 -4.38
CA THR A 80 7.58 -1.20 -4.91
C THR A 80 7.57 -1.18 -6.45
N PHE A 81 7.17 -2.28 -7.09
CA PHE A 81 7.11 -2.38 -8.54
C PHE A 81 5.93 -1.58 -9.14
N LEU A 82 4.95 -1.22 -8.31
CA LEU A 82 3.85 -0.33 -8.71
C LEU A 82 4.27 1.14 -8.71
N TYR A 83 5.49 1.42 -8.28
CA TYR A 83 6.00 2.77 -8.06
C TYR A 83 5.17 3.56 -7.03
N THR A 84 5.72 4.66 -6.58
CA THR A 84 5.03 5.61 -5.71
C THR A 84 5.36 7.03 -6.15
N ALA A 85 4.40 7.94 -5.99
CA ALA A 85 4.59 9.35 -6.28
C ALA A 85 3.74 10.19 -5.33
N ARG A 86 4.24 11.36 -4.97
CA ARG A 86 3.41 12.37 -4.33
C ARG A 86 2.39 12.87 -5.33
N CYS A 87 1.13 13.01 -4.91
CA CYS A 87 0.04 13.48 -5.74
C CYS A 87 -0.61 14.70 -5.08
N MET A 88 -0.15 15.89 -5.45
CA MET A 88 -0.74 17.14 -4.92
C MET A 88 -2.18 17.33 -5.40
N GLU A 89 -2.48 16.91 -6.64
CA GLU A 89 -3.84 16.99 -7.19
C GLU A 89 -4.85 16.20 -6.34
N PHE A 90 -4.45 15.08 -5.76
CA PHE A 90 -5.32 14.27 -4.90
C PHE A 90 -5.60 14.91 -3.53
N MET A 91 -4.82 15.92 -3.13
CA MET A 91 -5.11 16.70 -1.92
C MET A 91 -6.40 17.53 -2.06
N GLU A 92 -6.76 17.88 -3.30
CA GLU A 92 -7.93 18.65 -3.64
C GLU A 92 -9.16 17.76 -3.92
N GLU A 93 -10.35 18.23 -3.57
CA GLU A 93 -11.59 17.48 -3.79
C GLU A 93 -11.83 17.15 -5.28
N ALA A 94 -11.41 18.06 -6.17
CA ALA A 94 -11.50 17.84 -7.61
C ALA A 94 -10.66 16.63 -8.08
N GLY A 95 -9.44 16.47 -7.54
CA GLY A 95 -8.58 15.32 -7.83
C GLY A 95 -9.15 14.02 -7.27
N GLN A 96 -9.73 14.06 -6.07
CA GLN A 96 -10.39 12.91 -5.45
C GLN A 96 -11.59 12.44 -6.29
N LYS A 97 -12.41 13.38 -6.78
CA LYS A 97 -13.54 13.08 -7.70
C LYS A 97 -13.06 12.45 -9.00
N LYS A 98 -11.99 12.98 -9.62
CA LYS A 98 -11.41 12.40 -10.84
C LYS A 98 -10.91 10.97 -10.60
N ALA A 99 -10.23 10.73 -9.48
CA ALA A 99 -9.76 9.39 -9.11
C ALA A 99 -10.92 8.41 -8.94
N PHE A 100 -11.97 8.81 -8.27
CA PHE A 100 -13.18 8.02 -8.08
C PHE A 100 -13.89 7.71 -9.40
N GLU A 101 -14.05 8.69 -10.28
CA GLU A 101 -14.65 8.51 -11.61
C GLU A 101 -13.79 7.59 -12.48
N MET A 102 -12.46 7.74 -12.41
CA MET A 102 -11.53 6.87 -13.14
C MET A 102 -11.64 5.41 -12.67
N ALA A 103 -11.70 5.18 -11.36
CA ALA A 103 -11.93 3.85 -10.80
C ALA A 103 -13.24 3.24 -11.32
N LYS A 104 -14.34 4.01 -11.26
CA LYS A 104 -15.66 3.58 -11.79
C LYS A 104 -15.62 3.27 -13.28
N LYS A 105 -15.00 4.14 -14.08
CA LYS A 105 -14.87 3.97 -15.53
C LYS A 105 -14.20 2.64 -15.89
N HIS A 106 -13.24 2.19 -15.07
CA HIS A 106 -12.54 0.93 -15.28
C HIS A 106 -13.14 -0.26 -14.52
N GLY A 107 -14.31 -0.07 -13.91
CA GLY A 107 -15.02 -1.11 -13.19
C GLY A 107 -14.35 -1.56 -11.90
N ILE A 108 -13.47 -0.74 -11.32
CA ILE A 108 -12.85 -1.01 -10.02
C ILE A 108 -13.91 -0.81 -8.93
N GLU A 109 -14.19 -1.85 -8.17
CA GLU A 109 -15.25 -1.89 -7.16
C GLU A 109 -14.72 -1.75 -5.73
N GLY A 110 -13.40 -1.86 -5.53
CA GLY A 110 -12.72 -1.62 -4.27
C GLY A 110 -11.24 -1.43 -4.47
N ILE A 111 -10.55 -0.79 -3.51
CA ILE A 111 -9.11 -0.53 -3.60
C ILE A 111 -8.39 -1.02 -2.34
N VAL A 112 -7.28 -1.72 -2.54
CA VAL A 112 -6.30 -2.02 -1.50
C VAL A 112 -5.19 -0.97 -1.57
N VAL A 113 -5.01 -0.25 -0.48
CA VAL A 113 -3.99 0.80 -0.35
C VAL A 113 -2.89 0.33 0.58
N ILE A 114 -1.67 0.21 0.06
CA ILE A 114 -0.49 -0.17 0.84
C ILE A 114 0.36 1.08 1.06
N GLY A 115 0.54 1.48 2.31
CA GLY A 115 1.28 2.70 2.63
C GLY A 115 1.16 3.12 4.09
N GLY A 116 1.47 4.39 4.35
CA GLY A 116 1.43 5.00 5.69
C GLY A 116 0.18 5.85 5.94
N ASP A 117 0.22 6.65 7.01
CA ASP A 117 -0.90 7.46 7.49
C ASP A 117 -1.51 8.37 6.41
N GLY A 118 -0.67 9.12 5.68
CA GLY A 118 -1.14 9.99 4.59
C GLY A 118 -1.88 9.24 3.49
N SER A 119 -1.45 8.00 3.19
CA SER A 119 -2.12 7.15 2.20
C SER A 119 -3.48 6.70 2.68
N PHE A 120 -3.63 6.42 3.97
CA PHE A 120 -4.91 6.00 4.57
C PHE A 120 -5.92 7.15 4.66
N ARG A 121 -5.46 8.37 4.92
CA ARG A 121 -6.34 9.56 4.81
C ARG A 121 -6.89 9.72 3.40
N GLY A 122 -6.07 9.42 2.38
CA GLY A 122 -6.55 9.39 1.00
C GLY A 122 -7.56 8.27 0.74
N ALA A 123 -7.33 7.09 1.29
CA ALA A 123 -8.25 5.95 1.21
C ALA A 123 -9.61 6.27 1.85
N GLU A 124 -9.61 6.93 3.01
CA GLU A 124 -10.82 7.40 3.69
C GLU A 124 -11.68 8.29 2.79
N LYS A 125 -11.06 9.23 2.04
CA LYS A 125 -11.79 10.10 1.10
C LYS A 125 -12.48 9.31 0.00
N LEU A 126 -11.81 8.32 -0.58
CA LEU A 126 -12.43 7.44 -1.60
C LEU A 126 -13.56 6.60 -0.99
N SER A 127 -13.35 6.07 0.22
CA SER A 127 -14.38 5.31 0.94
C SER A 127 -15.62 6.14 1.22
N ALA A 128 -15.46 7.40 1.65
CA ALA A 128 -16.56 8.34 1.87
C ALA A 128 -17.35 8.64 0.58
N MET A 129 -16.72 8.56 -0.59
CA MET A 129 -17.39 8.69 -1.89
C MET A 129 -18.07 7.39 -2.36
N GLY A 130 -17.98 6.30 -1.59
CA GLY A 130 -18.62 5.04 -1.89
C GLY A 130 -17.76 4.03 -2.67
N LEU A 131 -16.44 4.21 -2.70
CA LEU A 131 -15.49 3.22 -3.21
C LEU A 131 -14.83 2.52 -2.01
N PRO A 132 -15.19 1.26 -1.70
CA PRO A 132 -14.63 0.54 -0.56
C PRO A 132 -13.10 0.49 -0.60
N THR A 133 -12.45 0.77 0.52
CA THR A 133 -10.99 0.71 0.63
C THR A 133 -10.54 -0.13 1.81
N VAL A 134 -9.41 -0.82 1.64
CA VAL A 134 -8.72 -1.55 2.69
C VAL A 134 -7.28 -1.06 2.74
N GLY A 135 -6.81 -0.69 3.94
CA GLY A 135 -5.44 -0.26 4.18
C GLY A 135 -4.55 -1.40 4.66
N ILE A 136 -3.35 -1.52 4.09
CA ILE A 136 -2.29 -2.39 4.57
C ILE A 136 -1.13 -1.49 5.04
N PRO A 137 -0.77 -1.49 6.34
CA PRO A 137 0.27 -0.63 6.87
C PRO A 137 1.65 -1.04 6.33
N GLY A 138 2.22 -0.25 5.45
CA GLY A 138 3.55 -0.44 4.86
C GLY A 138 4.33 0.87 4.92
N THR A 139 5.17 1.02 5.94
CA THR A 139 6.01 2.21 6.18
C THR A 139 7.14 1.86 7.13
N ILE A 140 8.27 2.54 7.01
CA ILE A 140 9.39 2.42 7.95
C ILE A 140 9.23 3.29 9.20
N ASP A 141 8.21 4.14 9.27
CA ASP A 141 8.02 5.09 10.37
C ASP A 141 7.38 4.47 11.61
N ASN A 142 6.69 3.35 11.47
CA ASN A 142 5.94 2.65 12.53
C ASN A 142 4.99 3.57 13.32
N ASP A 143 4.32 4.48 12.62
CA ASP A 143 3.48 5.55 13.20
C ASP A 143 1.97 5.35 12.95
N ILE A 144 1.54 4.12 12.64
CA ILE A 144 0.13 3.78 12.41
C ILE A 144 -0.48 3.27 13.72
N VAL A 145 -1.46 3.99 14.24
CA VAL A 145 -2.05 3.76 15.58
C VAL A 145 -2.71 2.38 15.74
N CYS A 146 -3.20 1.77 14.66
CA CYS A 146 -3.96 0.51 14.73
C CYS A 146 -3.09 -0.75 14.60
N THR A 147 -1.77 -0.63 14.57
CA THR A 147 -0.86 -1.77 14.49
C THR A 147 0.36 -1.57 15.37
N GLU A 148 0.88 -2.65 15.92
CA GLU A 148 2.13 -2.63 16.71
C GLU A 148 3.36 -2.47 15.81
N TYR A 149 3.34 -3.11 14.64
CA TYR A 149 4.41 -3.05 13.64
C TYR A 149 3.83 -2.82 12.25
N THR A 150 4.46 -1.92 11.52
CA THR A 150 4.19 -1.72 10.10
C THR A 150 5.10 -2.58 9.25
N ILE A 151 4.61 -3.01 8.08
CA ILE A 151 5.43 -3.76 7.12
C ILE A 151 6.61 -2.89 6.70
N GLY A 152 7.82 -3.40 6.93
CA GLY A 152 9.06 -2.73 6.55
C GLY A 152 9.85 -2.09 7.69
N TYR A 153 9.24 -1.76 8.82
CA TYR A 153 9.90 -1.11 9.95
C TYR A 153 11.05 -1.94 10.50
N ASP A 154 10.77 -3.19 10.92
CA ASP A 154 11.78 -4.06 11.50
C ASP A 154 12.93 -4.37 10.54
N THR A 155 12.62 -4.63 9.27
CA THR A 155 13.61 -4.84 8.22
C THR A 155 14.49 -3.60 8.02
N ALA A 156 13.91 -2.41 8.03
CA ALA A 156 14.66 -1.15 7.90
C ALA A 156 15.60 -0.95 9.09
N CYS A 157 15.16 -1.26 10.31
CA CYS A 157 16.02 -1.21 11.49
C CYS A 157 17.22 -2.17 11.38
N ASN A 158 16.99 -3.41 10.95
CA ASN A 158 18.05 -4.40 10.77
C ASN A 158 19.06 -3.99 9.69
N ILE A 159 18.59 -3.45 8.56
CA ILE A 159 19.47 -2.92 7.50
C ILE A 159 20.30 -1.74 8.03
N GLY A 160 19.69 -0.84 8.80
CA GLY A 160 20.40 0.27 9.45
C GLY A 160 21.50 -0.21 10.39
N MET A 161 21.21 -1.18 11.24
CA MET A 161 22.20 -1.79 12.15
C MET A 161 23.34 -2.43 11.37
N GLU A 162 23.05 -3.24 10.34
CA GLU A 162 24.08 -3.89 9.53
C GLU A 162 24.98 -2.86 8.83
N ALA A 163 24.43 -1.79 8.31
CA ALA A 163 25.20 -0.72 7.69
C ALA A 163 26.14 -0.01 8.70
N ILE A 164 25.66 0.23 9.92
CA ILE A 164 26.46 0.80 11.01
C ILE A 164 27.63 -0.12 11.38
N ASP A 165 27.37 -1.41 11.55
CA ASP A 165 28.41 -2.37 11.91
C ASP A 165 29.50 -2.46 10.84
N ARG A 166 29.15 -2.50 9.58
CA ARG A 166 30.12 -2.50 8.46
C ARG A 166 30.99 -1.23 8.42
N LEU A 167 30.40 -0.07 8.71
CA LEU A 167 31.13 1.20 8.76
C LEU A 167 32.06 1.30 9.99
N ARG A 168 31.61 0.75 11.12
CA ARG A 168 32.40 0.74 12.37
C ARG A 168 33.73 0.01 12.19
N ASP A 169 33.74 -1.13 11.52
CA ASP A 169 34.94 -1.93 11.34
C ASP A 169 36.04 -1.17 10.58
N THR A 170 35.66 -0.48 9.49
CA THR A 170 36.63 0.29 8.72
C THR A 170 37.04 1.58 9.42
N ALA A 171 36.11 2.23 10.15
CA ALA A 171 36.42 3.42 10.95
C ALA A 171 37.45 3.11 12.03
N GLN A 172 37.31 2.00 12.74
CA GLN A 172 38.26 1.55 13.74
C GLN A 172 39.63 1.23 13.14
N SER A 173 39.66 0.53 12.00
CA SER A 173 40.93 0.17 11.33
C SER A 173 41.75 1.39 10.89
N HIS A 174 41.10 2.50 10.63
CA HIS A 174 41.75 3.73 10.16
C HIS A 174 41.77 4.85 11.19
N GLU A 175 41.40 4.58 12.45
CA GLU A 175 41.28 5.57 13.54
C GLU A 175 40.46 6.82 13.12
N LYS A 176 39.33 6.57 12.39
CA LYS A 176 38.46 7.61 11.87
C LYS A 176 37.14 7.65 12.65
N CYS A 177 36.55 8.82 12.71
CA CYS A 177 35.18 9.02 13.15
C CYS A 177 34.26 9.04 11.94
N SER A 178 33.21 8.22 11.95
CA SER A 178 32.17 8.19 10.91
C SER A 178 30.88 8.78 11.46
N LEU A 179 30.27 9.69 10.72
CA LEU A 179 28.93 10.21 10.99
C LEU A 179 27.94 9.46 10.09
N ILE A 180 26.92 8.88 10.69
CA ILE A 180 25.89 8.13 9.98
C ILE A 180 24.55 8.80 10.23
N GLU A 181 23.90 9.23 9.16
CA GLU A 181 22.55 9.75 9.21
C GLU A 181 21.56 8.66 8.78
N VAL A 182 20.54 8.43 9.59
CA VAL A 182 19.45 7.51 9.28
C VAL A 182 18.13 8.27 9.31
N MET A 183 17.22 7.90 8.39
CA MET A 183 15.87 8.44 8.43
C MET A 183 15.12 7.83 9.62
N GLY A 184 14.47 8.66 10.39
CA GLY A 184 13.67 8.25 11.53
C GLY A 184 12.49 9.17 11.74
N ARG A 185 11.58 8.76 12.61
CA ARG A 185 10.46 9.57 13.07
C ARG A 185 10.42 9.55 14.60
N LYS A 186 9.99 10.69 15.19
CA LYS A 186 9.86 10.85 16.65
C LYS A 186 8.65 10.09 17.17
#